data_f330c75bb3c6629f89be48ca7912dc79
#
_entry.id   f330c75bb3c6629f89be48ca7912dc79
#
_cell.length_a   1.000
_cell.length_b   1.000
_cell.length_c   1.000
_cell.angle_alpha   90.00
_cell.angle_beta   90.00
_cell.angle_gamma   90.00
#
_symmetry.space_group_name_H-M   'P 1'
#
loop_
_entity.id
_entity.type
_entity.pdbx_description
1 polymer ?
#
loop_
_entity_poly.entity_id
_entity_poly.type
_entity_poly.pdbx_seq_one_letter_code
_entity_poly.pdbx_strand_id
1 'polypeptide(L)'
;MTWLGAYESLAAYTAVKRKMTFVSIPLPGCKTSAAYHQTLFSLVFPFAMPTSQGPALTPADYLKKILTARVYDVAIESALEPARALSERVGNTVLLKREDQQPVFSFKLRGAYNKMAHLSAEQLARGVICASAGNHAQGVALGARKLDTRAVIVMPVTTPQLKIDAVRGLGGEVHLHGDSYSDAYQYALTLQEREGLTFVHPFDDPEVIAGQGTIAMEILRQHQGRLDAVFVAIGGGGLISGVANYIKAVRPDIRVVGVQMNDSDAMMQSVAAKHRVTLPDVGLFSDGTAVKLVGEETFRIASDLVDEFITVDTDAVCAGIKDVFIDTRSIVEPAGALAVAAIKQYVQTHGKRGETYAAILCGANMNFDRLRFVAERAEVGEEREALFAISIPEERGSFRRFCELVGQLPGGPRNVTEFNYRISDAQQAHVFVGLTTQQRGESASIAHLFRSHGFGALDLTHDELAKEHVRYMVGGRSGLASDERLLRFIFPERPGALLKFLSLMKPNWNISLFHYRNQGADYGRILVGLQVPAAEDGVFQAFLDELGYPFIEETANPAYRLFLQA
;
A
#
# COMPACT_ATOMS: atom_id res chain seq x y z
N MET A 1 -34.96 -17.38 -46.84
CA MET A 1 -35.61 -16.05 -46.66
C MET A 1 -34.98 -15.44 -45.40
N THR A 2 -34.18 -14.40 -45.40
CA THR A 2 -33.85 -13.40 -46.40
C THR A 2 -32.64 -12.64 -45.93
N TRP A 3 -31.68 -12.50 -46.83
CA TRP A 3 -30.49 -11.71 -46.72
C TRP A 3 -30.79 -10.25 -47.14
N LEU A 4 -31.48 -9.44 -46.33
CA LEU A 4 -31.71 -8.04 -46.65
C LEU A 4 -31.51 -7.05 -45.47
N GLY A 5 -31.12 -7.52 -44.29
CA GLY A 5 -30.92 -6.63 -43.14
C GLY A 5 -29.49 -6.13 -42.93
N ALA A 6 -28.51 -6.55 -43.77
CA ALA A 6 -27.10 -6.26 -43.55
C ALA A 6 -26.53 -5.11 -44.41
N TYR A 7 -27.32 -4.49 -45.28
CA TYR A 7 -26.84 -3.46 -46.23
C TYR A 7 -27.07 -2.01 -45.76
N GLU A 8 -27.96 -1.74 -44.84
CA GLU A 8 -28.18 -0.37 -44.38
C GLU A 8 -27.19 0.12 -43.30
N SER A 9 -26.50 -0.80 -42.63
CA SER A 9 -25.47 -0.43 -41.66
C SER A 9 -24.10 -0.07 -42.26
N LEU A 10 -23.84 -0.46 -43.55
CA LEU A 10 -22.57 -0.15 -44.24
C LEU A 10 -22.53 1.25 -44.87
N ALA A 11 -23.67 1.86 -45.16
CA ALA A 11 -23.75 3.19 -45.78
C ALA A 11 -23.45 4.32 -44.76
N ALA A 12 -23.70 4.11 -43.49
CA ALA A 12 -23.36 5.07 -42.42
C ALA A 12 -21.86 5.06 -42.07
N TYR A 13 -21.16 3.96 -42.37
CA TYR A 13 -19.73 3.81 -42.07
C TYR A 13 -18.80 4.51 -43.08
N THR A 14 -19.30 4.82 -44.26
CA THR A 14 -18.48 5.42 -45.36
C THR A 14 -18.46 6.95 -45.33
N ALA A 15 -19.34 7.60 -44.59
CA ALA A 15 -19.45 9.06 -44.51
C ALA A 15 -18.45 9.72 -43.53
N VAL A 16 -17.83 8.95 -42.62
CA VAL A 16 -16.92 9.47 -41.58
C VAL A 16 -15.44 9.47 -42.03
N LYS A 17 -15.11 8.85 -43.17
CA LYS A 17 -13.71 8.68 -43.65
C LYS A 17 -13.07 9.88 -44.39
N ARG A 18 -13.71 11.05 -44.45
CA ARG A 18 -13.21 12.17 -45.28
C ARG A 18 -12.57 13.35 -44.57
N LYS A 19 -12.05 13.20 -43.36
CA LYS A 19 -11.19 14.24 -42.72
C LYS A 19 -10.13 13.65 -41.82
N MET A 20 -9.10 13.04 -42.40
CA MET A 20 -7.85 12.81 -41.68
C MET A 20 -6.67 13.06 -42.63
N THR A 21 -5.90 14.09 -42.32
CA THR A 21 -4.64 14.42 -42.98
C THR A 21 -3.50 13.70 -42.24
N PHE A 22 -2.75 12.88 -42.97
CA PHE A 22 -1.58 12.19 -42.44
C PHE A 22 -0.35 13.10 -42.48
N VAL A 23 0.35 13.23 -41.35
CA VAL A 23 1.70 13.77 -41.27
C VAL A 23 2.65 12.61 -40.98
N SER A 24 3.48 12.25 -41.92
CA SER A 24 4.56 11.28 -41.75
C SER A 24 5.86 12.01 -41.41
N ILE A 25 6.48 11.65 -40.29
CA ILE A 25 7.82 12.11 -39.89
C ILE A 25 8.80 10.94 -40.12
N PRO A 26 9.85 11.09 -40.93
CA PRO A 26 10.84 10.05 -41.13
C PRO A 26 11.92 10.09 -40.04
N LEU A 27 12.22 8.93 -39.44
CA LEU A 27 13.40 8.72 -38.60
C LEU A 27 14.54 8.15 -39.44
N PRO A 28 15.77 8.63 -39.33
CA PRO A 28 16.90 8.09 -40.06
C PRO A 28 17.61 6.95 -39.31
N GLY A 29 17.85 5.85 -40.00
CA GLY A 29 18.95 4.92 -39.79
C GLY A 29 18.67 3.65 -38.98
N CYS A 30 18.11 2.61 -39.63
CA CYS A 30 18.45 1.23 -39.31
C CYS A 30 18.22 0.33 -40.53
N LYS A 31 19.24 -0.45 -40.90
CA LYS A 31 19.20 -1.41 -42.02
C LYS A 31 18.78 -2.79 -41.55
N THR A 32 17.78 -3.34 -42.27
CA THR A 32 17.48 -4.74 -42.57
C THR A 32 17.33 -5.78 -41.47
N SER A 33 16.13 -6.28 -41.23
CA SER A 33 15.67 -7.63 -41.57
C SER A 33 14.18 -7.83 -41.28
N ALA A 34 13.58 -8.80 -42.00
CA ALA A 34 12.17 -8.99 -42.30
C ALA A 34 11.18 -9.08 -41.13
N ALA A 35 10.03 -8.43 -41.37
CA ALA A 35 8.67 -8.84 -41.08
C ALA A 35 8.29 -9.27 -39.66
N TYR A 36 7.62 -8.36 -38.93
CA TYR A 36 6.34 -8.57 -38.24
C TYR A 36 5.71 -7.21 -37.96
N HIS A 37 4.75 -6.81 -38.81
CA HIS A 37 3.87 -5.70 -38.51
C HIS A 37 2.84 -6.13 -37.45
N GLN A 38 3.03 -5.75 -36.20
CA GLN A 38 1.94 -5.63 -35.23
C GLN A 38 1.50 -4.18 -35.19
N THR A 39 0.37 -3.90 -35.81
CA THR A 39 -0.28 -2.60 -35.74
C THR A 39 -1.05 -2.50 -34.42
N LEU A 40 -0.48 -1.83 -33.44
CA LEU A 40 -1.18 -1.42 -32.22
C LEU A 40 -2.16 -0.29 -32.58
N PHE A 41 -3.44 -0.61 -32.69
CA PHE A 41 -4.51 0.37 -32.71
C PHE A 41 -4.83 0.78 -31.27
N SER A 42 -4.28 1.90 -30.81
CA SER A 42 -4.80 2.60 -29.64
C SER A 42 -6.05 3.39 -30.05
N LEU A 43 -7.21 2.80 -29.86
CA LEU A 43 -8.48 3.52 -29.94
C LEU A 43 -8.65 4.36 -28.68
N VAL A 44 -8.27 5.62 -28.74
CA VAL A 44 -8.67 6.62 -27.74
C VAL A 44 -10.12 7.00 -28.04
N PHE A 45 -11.04 6.42 -27.28
CA PHE A 45 -12.42 6.89 -27.25
C PHE A 45 -12.50 8.08 -26.27
N PRO A 46 -13.05 9.22 -26.68
CA PRO A 46 -13.36 10.28 -25.75
C PRO A 46 -14.52 9.80 -24.85
N PHE A 47 -14.23 9.57 -23.58
CA PHE A 47 -15.23 9.32 -22.55
C PHE A 47 -16.05 10.60 -22.34
N ALA A 48 -17.15 10.76 -23.07
CA ALA A 48 -18.19 11.72 -22.70
C ALA A 48 -19.21 10.98 -21.82
N MET A 49 -19.10 11.14 -20.52
CA MET A 49 -20.22 10.84 -19.61
C MET A 49 -21.37 11.77 -19.96
N PRO A 50 -22.63 11.34 -19.83
CA PRO A 50 -23.76 12.26 -19.92
C PRO A 50 -23.64 13.27 -18.79
N THR A 51 -23.27 14.51 -19.14
CA THR A 51 -23.23 15.64 -18.21
C THR A 51 -24.64 15.86 -17.68
N SER A 52 -24.81 15.79 -16.36
CA SER A 52 -26.01 16.28 -15.69
C SER A 52 -26.15 17.77 -16.02
N GLN A 53 -27.07 18.14 -16.93
CA GLN A 53 -27.29 19.51 -17.37
C GLN A 53 -28.09 20.32 -16.32
N GLY A 54 -27.57 20.39 -15.10
CA GLY A 54 -28.00 21.32 -14.08
C GLY A 54 -26.89 22.34 -13.77
N PRO A 55 -27.20 23.52 -13.23
CA PRO A 55 -26.18 24.44 -12.75
C PRO A 55 -25.31 23.73 -11.72
N ALA A 56 -23.97 23.95 -11.78
CA ALA A 56 -23.04 23.38 -10.83
C ALA A 56 -23.46 23.72 -9.39
N LEU A 57 -23.49 22.71 -8.52
CA LEU A 57 -23.86 22.91 -7.11
C LEU A 57 -22.85 23.82 -6.41
N THR A 58 -23.39 24.77 -5.65
CA THR A 58 -22.59 25.70 -4.85
C THR A 58 -22.15 25.04 -3.53
N PRO A 59 -21.14 25.58 -2.83
CA PRO A 59 -20.78 25.12 -1.48
C PRO A 59 -21.97 25.16 -0.49
N ALA A 60 -22.88 26.14 -0.64
CA ALA A 60 -24.09 26.23 0.19
C ALA A 60 -25.07 25.09 -0.09
N ASP A 61 -25.19 24.65 -1.35
CA ASP A 61 -26.02 23.50 -1.71
C ASP A 61 -25.44 22.22 -1.12
N TYR A 62 -24.13 22.05 -1.16
CA TYR A 62 -23.45 20.90 -0.52
C TYR A 62 -23.60 20.92 1.00
N LEU A 63 -23.46 22.09 1.65
CA LEU A 63 -23.68 22.21 3.09
C LEU A 63 -25.11 21.75 3.45
N LYS A 64 -26.13 22.21 2.71
CA LYS A 64 -27.52 21.78 2.91
C LYS A 64 -27.67 20.27 2.74
N LYS A 65 -27.11 19.69 1.67
CA LYS A 65 -27.13 18.25 1.42
C LYS A 65 -26.46 17.45 2.53
N ILE A 66 -25.32 17.90 3.05
CA ILE A 66 -24.60 17.25 4.16
C ILE A 66 -25.44 17.29 5.44
N LEU A 67 -26.03 18.44 5.77
CA LEU A 67 -26.87 18.60 6.97
C LEU A 67 -28.16 17.77 6.91
N THR A 68 -28.66 17.43 5.72
CA THR A 68 -29.86 16.62 5.52
C THR A 68 -29.56 15.19 5.08
N ALA A 69 -28.26 14.78 5.06
CA ALA A 69 -27.83 13.47 4.61
C ALA A 69 -28.37 12.37 5.53
N ARG A 70 -28.85 11.31 4.91
CA ARG A 70 -29.36 10.12 5.59
C ARG A 70 -28.27 9.06 5.62
N VAL A 71 -27.43 9.05 6.65
CA VAL A 71 -26.33 8.06 6.79
C VAL A 71 -26.49 7.18 8.02
N TYR A 72 -27.10 7.69 9.08
CA TYR A 72 -27.13 7.02 10.39
C TYR A 72 -28.13 5.85 10.47
N ASP A 73 -28.86 5.58 9.41
CA ASP A 73 -29.63 4.34 9.29
C ASP A 73 -28.73 3.09 9.18
N VAL A 74 -27.48 3.27 8.70
CA VAL A 74 -26.48 2.21 8.47
C VAL A 74 -25.11 2.54 9.05
N ALA A 75 -24.72 3.80 9.12
CA ALA A 75 -23.45 4.25 9.67
C ALA A 75 -23.58 4.54 11.17
N ILE A 76 -22.49 4.34 11.89
CA ILE A 76 -22.35 4.85 13.26
C ILE A 76 -21.64 6.22 13.21
N GLU A 77 -21.92 7.09 14.17
CA GLU A 77 -21.05 8.22 14.45
C GLU A 77 -19.74 7.67 15.02
N SER A 78 -18.70 7.65 14.18
CA SER A 78 -17.43 7.06 14.57
C SER A 78 -16.67 7.94 15.56
N ALA A 79 -15.84 7.36 16.40
CA ALA A 79 -15.06 8.11 17.38
C ALA A 79 -14.00 9.00 16.71
N LEU A 80 -13.66 10.11 17.36
CA LEU A 80 -12.47 10.93 17.10
C LEU A 80 -11.53 10.77 18.30
N GLU A 81 -10.50 9.94 18.16
CA GLU A 81 -9.63 9.48 19.24
C GLU A 81 -8.22 10.09 19.13
N PRO A 82 -7.55 10.43 20.27
CA PRO A 82 -6.17 10.89 20.23
C PRO A 82 -5.20 9.74 19.95
N ALA A 83 -4.31 9.93 18.98
CA ALA A 83 -3.14 9.07 18.74
C ALA A 83 -1.99 9.53 19.64
N ARG A 84 -1.85 8.99 20.82
CA ARG A 84 -0.91 9.50 21.85
C ARG A 84 0.54 9.29 21.47
N ALA A 85 0.93 8.08 21.09
CA ALA A 85 2.30 7.76 20.71
C ALA A 85 2.74 8.52 19.46
N LEU A 86 1.87 8.63 18.46
CA LEU A 86 2.14 9.43 17.27
C LEU A 86 2.24 10.92 17.61
N SER A 87 1.36 11.46 18.44
CA SER A 87 1.36 12.86 18.88
C SER A 87 2.67 13.26 19.55
N GLU A 88 3.14 12.45 20.50
CA GLU A 88 4.43 12.66 21.18
C GLU A 88 5.59 12.67 20.18
N ARG A 89 5.62 11.71 19.26
CA ARG A 89 6.69 11.57 18.27
C ARG A 89 6.75 12.75 17.29
N VAL A 90 5.59 13.24 16.82
CA VAL A 90 5.56 14.36 15.87
C VAL A 90 5.54 15.74 16.56
N GLY A 91 5.38 15.79 17.89
CA GLY A 91 5.31 17.04 18.67
C GLY A 91 4.10 17.91 18.35
N ASN A 92 2.99 17.29 17.99
CA ASN A 92 1.70 17.90 17.65
C ASN A 92 0.57 17.01 18.18
N THR A 93 -0.64 17.53 18.32
CA THR A 93 -1.80 16.68 18.66
C THR A 93 -2.37 16.04 17.41
N VAL A 94 -2.43 14.72 17.36
CA VAL A 94 -3.03 13.95 16.25
C VAL A 94 -4.30 13.26 16.74
N LEU A 95 -5.41 13.52 16.06
CA LEU A 95 -6.71 12.91 16.29
C LEU A 95 -7.05 11.96 15.13
N LEU A 96 -7.53 10.76 15.44
CA LEU A 96 -7.90 9.74 14.46
C LEU A 96 -9.42 9.64 14.36
N LYS A 97 -9.98 9.94 13.19
CA LYS A 97 -11.39 9.71 12.88
C LYS A 97 -11.59 8.28 12.40
N ARG A 98 -12.26 7.46 13.22
CA ARG A 98 -12.29 6.00 13.16
C ARG A 98 -13.34 5.45 12.20
N GLU A 99 -13.25 5.79 10.89
CA GLU A 99 -14.13 5.22 9.86
C GLU A 99 -13.82 3.74 9.55
N ASP A 100 -12.69 3.24 10.00
CA ASP A 100 -12.34 1.82 10.02
C ASP A 100 -13.26 0.97 10.92
N GLN A 101 -13.97 1.57 11.88
CA GLN A 101 -14.90 0.92 12.80
C GLN A 101 -16.36 0.88 12.30
N GLN A 102 -16.63 1.36 11.11
CA GLN A 102 -17.98 1.27 10.54
C GLN A 102 -18.39 -0.21 10.33
N PRO A 103 -19.70 -0.53 10.28
CA PRO A 103 -20.22 -1.90 10.13
C PRO A 103 -19.64 -2.71 8.96
N VAL A 104 -19.17 -2.03 7.89
CA VAL A 104 -18.45 -2.64 6.76
C VAL A 104 -16.98 -2.21 6.70
N PHE A 105 -16.41 -1.82 7.83
CA PHE A 105 -15.02 -1.45 8.01
C PHE A 105 -14.52 -0.35 7.07
N SER A 106 -15.39 0.56 6.62
CA SER A 106 -15.02 1.73 5.81
C SER A 106 -16.12 2.77 5.72
N PHE A 107 -15.73 4.02 5.44
CA PHE A 107 -16.65 5.16 5.30
C PHE A 107 -17.63 5.05 4.12
N LYS A 108 -17.33 4.21 3.14
CA LYS A 108 -18.05 4.17 1.85
C LYS A 108 -19.56 3.93 1.98
N LEU A 109 -19.99 3.25 3.05
CA LEU A 109 -21.42 3.02 3.31
C LEU A 109 -22.21 4.34 3.46
N ARG A 110 -21.60 5.43 3.97
CA ARG A 110 -22.27 6.72 4.17
C ARG A 110 -22.79 7.28 2.86
N GLY A 111 -21.92 7.49 1.88
CA GLY A 111 -22.31 8.03 0.58
C GLY A 111 -23.16 7.07 -0.23
N ALA A 112 -22.86 5.77 -0.23
CA ALA A 112 -23.65 4.77 -0.92
C ALA A 112 -25.08 4.74 -0.40
N TYR A 113 -25.27 4.69 0.91
CA TYR A 113 -26.60 4.70 1.51
C TYR A 113 -27.31 6.03 1.31
N ASN A 114 -26.63 7.18 1.51
CA ASN A 114 -27.26 8.49 1.29
C ASN A 114 -27.81 8.63 -0.13
N LYS A 115 -27.04 8.21 -1.15
CA LYS A 115 -27.52 8.16 -2.54
C LYS A 115 -28.79 7.32 -2.66
N MET A 116 -28.75 6.10 -2.15
CA MET A 116 -29.86 5.14 -2.29
C MET A 116 -31.10 5.58 -1.51
N ALA A 117 -30.93 6.19 -0.34
CA ALA A 117 -32.03 6.70 0.48
C ALA A 117 -32.77 7.90 -0.13
N HIS A 118 -32.21 8.53 -1.17
CA HIS A 118 -32.84 9.61 -1.94
C HIS A 118 -33.46 9.14 -3.27
N LEU A 119 -33.40 7.83 -3.56
CA LEU A 119 -34.07 7.27 -4.74
C LEU A 119 -35.59 7.20 -4.55
N SER A 120 -36.33 7.32 -5.66
CA SER A 120 -37.77 7.12 -5.64
C SER A 120 -38.14 5.65 -5.37
N ALA A 121 -39.36 5.39 -4.92
CA ALA A 121 -39.85 4.04 -4.71
C ALA A 121 -39.73 3.17 -5.99
N GLU A 122 -39.99 3.79 -7.16
CA GLU A 122 -39.85 3.11 -8.45
C GLU A 122 -38.39 2.75 -8.79
N GLN A 123 -37.42 3.62 -8.47
CA GLN A 123 -36.00 3.36 -8.65
C GLN A 123 -35.54 2.23 -7.72
N LEU A 124 -35.96 2.27 -6.46
CA LEU A 124 -35.65 1.20 -5.49
C LEU A 124 -36.28 -0.14 -5.92
N ALA A 125 -37.53 -0.13 -6.43
CA ALA A 125 -38.19 -1.35 -6.90
C ALA A 125 -37.46 -2.01 -8.09
N ARG A 126 -36.79 -1.23 -8.96
CA ARG A 126 -35.95 -1.77 -10.04
C ARG A 126 -34.60 -2.29 -9.51
N GLY A 127 -34.07 -1.70 -8.46
CA GLY A 127 -32.80 -2.05 -7.88
C GLY A 127 -31.65 -1.10 -8.26
N VAL A 128 -30.51 -1.35 -7.67
CA VAL A 128 -29.30 -0.56 -7.85
C VAL A 128 -28.15 -1.39 -8.40
N ILE A 129 -27.15 -0.73 -9.01
CA ILE A 129 -25.95 -1.38 -9.55
C ILE A 129 -24.72 -0.55 -9.25
N CYS A 130 -23.58 -1.21 -9.02
CA CYS A 130 -22.28 -0.58 -9.02
C CYS A 130 -21.19 -1.51 -9.59
N ALA A 131 -20.08 -0.92 -10.01
CA ALA A 131 -18.83 -1.64 -10.31
C ALA A 131 -17.84 -1.38 -9.18
N SER A 132 -17.51 -2.40 -8.40
CA SER A 132 -16.53 -2.29 -7.32
C SER A 132 -16.23 -3.66 -6.72
N ALA A 133 -14.96 -3.95 -6.45
CA ALA A 133 -14.52 -5.17 -5.74
C ALA A 133 -14.15 -4.92 -4.26
N GLY A 134 -14.43 -3.72 -3.71
CA GLY A 134 -13.97 -3.34 -2.38
C GLY A 134 -15.03 -2.66 -1.52
N ASN A 135 -14.60 -1.61 -0.81
CA ASN A 135 -15.39 -0.89 0.19
C ASN A 135 -16.72 -0.36 -0.32
N HIS A 136 -16.78 0.13 -1.57
CA HIS A 136 -18.01 0.65 -2.14
C HIS A 136 -19.04 -0.46 -2.39
N ALA A 137 -18.61 -1.61 -2.88
CA ALA A 137 -19.47 -2.77 -3.08
C ALA A 137 -20.18 -3.20 -1.79
N GLN A 138 -19.42 -3.28 -0.68
CA GLN A 138 -19.97 -3.61 0.63
C GLN A 138 -20.95 -2.53 1.13
N GLY A 139 -20.61 -1.24 0.91
CA GLY A 139 -21.49 -0.13 1.27
C GLY A 139 -22.82 -0.16 0.52
N VAL A 140 -22.80 -0.45 -0.80
CA VAL A 140 -24.02 -0.59 -1.62
C VAL A 140 -24.82 -1.81 -1.19
N ALA A 141 -24.19 -2.97 -0.99
CA ALA A 141 -24.88 -4.19 -0.55
C ALA A 141 -25.55 -4.03 0.82
N LEU A 142 -24.86 -3.43 1.79
CA LEU A 142 -25.44 -3.12 3.11
C LEU A 142 -26.61 -2.17 3.00
N GLY A 143 -26.45 -1.08 2.22
CA GLY A 143 -27.52 -0.09 1.99
C GLY A 143 -28.73 -0.70 1.32
N ALA A 144 -28.54 -1.54 0.32
CA ALA A 144 -29.62 -2.25 -0.38
C ALA A 144 -30.38 -3.18 0.57
N ARG A 145 -29.67 -3.96 1.39
CA ARG A 145 -30.30 -4.79 2.42
C ARG A 145 -31.14 -3.98 3.40
N LYS A 146 -30.66 -2.77 3.79
CA LYS A 146 -31.40 -1.89 4.71
C LYS A 146 -32.65 -1.30 4.08
N LEU A 147 -32.63 -1.03 2.77
CA LEU A 147 -33.74 -0.44 2.00
C LEU A 147 -34.65 -1.49 1.34
N ASP A 148 -34.40 -2.77 1.58
CA ASP A 148 -35.08 -3.92 0.96
C ASP A 148 -35.13 -3.80 -0.57
N THR A 149 -33.99 -3.53 -1.19
CA THR A 149 -33.85 -3.39 -2.64
C THR A 149 -32.77 -4.32 -3.18
N ARG A 150 -32.89 -4.71 -4.45
CA ARG A 150 -31.89 -5.53 -5.14
C ARG A 150 -30.62 -4.71 -5.41
N ALA A 151 -29.43 -5.29 -5.12
CA ALA A 151 -28.15 -4.71 -5.47
C ALA A 151 -27.35 -5.64 -6.37
N VAL A 152 -27.05 -5.20 -7.58
CA VAL A 152 -26.15 -5.87 -8.53
C VAL A 152 -24.77 -5.28 -8.39
N ILE A 153 -23.78 -6.14 -8.09
CA ILE A 153 -22.38 -5.72 -7.86
C ILE A 153 -21.50 -6.39 -8.90
N VAL A 154 -20.96 -5.61 -9.81
CA VAL A 154 -20.06 -6.10 -10.86
C VAL A 154 -18.61 -6.01 -10.38
N MET A 155 -17.88 -7.12 -10.46
CA MET A 155 -16.49 -7.25 -10.05
C MET A 155 -15.66 -7.89 -11.17
N PRO A 156 -14.35 -7.56 -11.30
CA PRO A 156 -13.45 -8.33 -12.13
C PRO A 156 -13.37 -9.80 -11.69
N VAL A 157 -13.09 -10.71 -12.62
CA VAL A 157 -12.89 -12.15 -12.30
C VAL A 157 -11.67 -12.40 -11.43
N THR A 158 -10.73 -11.46 -11.42
CA THR A 158 -9.52 -11.47 -10.60
C THR A 158 -9.76 -11.12 -9.13
N THR A 159 -11.01 -10.78 -8.74
CA THR A 159 -11.35 -10.38 -7.37
C THR A 159 -11.15 -11.53 -6.39
N PRO A 160 -10.42 -11.34 -5.28
CA PRO A 160 -10.24 -12.36 -4.25
C PRO A 160 -11.58 -12.87 -3.68
N GLN A 161 -11.66 -14.18 -3.46
CA GLN A 161 -12.89 -14.84 -2.99
C GLN A 161 -13.43 -14.23 -1.69
N LEU A 162 -12.55 -13.84 -0.76
CA LEU A 162 -12.92 -13.18 0.48
C LEU A 162 -13.78 -11.92 0.26
N LYS A 163 -13.45 -11.09 -0.74
CA LYS A 163 -14.20 -9.87 -1.08
C LYS A 163 -15.54 -10.19 -1.71
N ILE A 164 -15.60 -11.23 -2.55
CA ILE A 164 -16.84 -11.74 -3.15
C ILE A 164 -17.79 -12.22 -2.06
N ASP A 165 -17.29 -13.04 -1.13
CA ASP A 165 -18.08 -13.62 -0.05
C ASP A 165 -18.58 -12.55 0.93
N ALA A 166 -17.78 -11.52 1.21
CA ALA A 166 -18.20 -10.39 2.04
C ALA A 166 -19.43 -9.67 1.44
N VAL A 167 -19.45 -9.43 0.14
CA VAL A 167 -20.59 -8.78 -0.55
C VAL A 167 -21.80 -9.71 -0.62
N ARG A 168 -21.61 -10.99 -0.93
CA ARG A 168 -22.72 -11.99 -0.91
C ARG A 168 -23.33 -12.13 0.49
N GLY A 169 -22.51 -12.15 1.53
CA GLY A 169 -22.95 -12.19 2.93
C GLY A 169 -23.81 -10.98 3.34
N LEU A 170 -23.65 -9.85 2.64
CA LEU A 170 -24.49 -8.66 2.80
C LEU A 170 -25.76 -8.69 1.93
N GLY A 171 -25.95 -9.73 1.08
CA GLY A 171 -27.12 -9.88 0.21
C GLY A 171 -26.91 -9.29 -1.20
N GLY A 172 -25.71 -8.88 -1.57
CA GLY A 172 -25.39 -8.39 -2.92
C GLY A 172 -25.35 -9.52 -3.96
N GLU A 173 -25.94 -9.27 -5.13
CA GLU A 173 -25.88 -10.14 -6.30
C GLU A 173 -24.58 -9.85 -7.06
N VAL A 174 -23.61 -10.76 -6.98
CA VAL A 174 -22.27 -10.56 -7.56
C VAL A 174 -22.19 -11.14 -8.97
N HIS A 175 -21.84 -10.28 -9.93
CA HIS A 175 -21.51 -10.61 -11.31
C HIS A 175 -20.01 -10.45 -11.53
N LEU A 176 -19.34 -11.53 -11.91
CA LEU A 176 -17.91 -11.50 -12.27
C LEU A 176 -17.77 -11.29 -13.77
N HIS A 177 -17.09 -10.20 -14.18
CA HIS A 177 -16.91 -9.88 -15.61
C HIS A 177 -15.62 -9.12 -15.87
N GLY A 178 -14.88 -9.57 -16.91
CA GLY A 178 -13.63 -8.95 -17.36
C GLY A 178 -12.47 -9.12 -16.38
N ASP A 179 -11.27 -8.73 -16.80
CA ASP A 179 -10.05 -8.87 -16.01
C ASP A 179 -9.69 -7.58 -15.24
N SER A 180 -10.30 -6.45 -15.61
CA SER A 180 -10.03 -5.13 -15.06
C SER A 180 -11.28 -4.45 -14.48
N TYR A 181 -11.04 -3.41 -13.66
CA TYR A 181 -12.11 -2.52 -13.20
C TYR A 181 -12.87 -1.88 -14.38
N SER A 182 -12.16 -1.50 -15.44
CA SER A 182 -12.78 -0.87 -16.62
C SER A 182 -13.76 -1.81 -17.31
N ASP A 183 -13.42 -3.09 -17.44
CA ASP A 183 -14.31 -4.11 -18.05
C ASP A 183 -15.56 -4.31 -17.19
N ALA A 184 -15.38 -4.46 -15.89
CA ALA A 184 -16.47 -4.58 -14.93
C ALA A 184 -17.41 -3.35 -14.96
N TYR A 185 -16.82 -2.16 -15.06
CA TYR A 185 -17.56 -0.90 -15.14
C TYR A 185 -18.41 -0.81 -16.42
N GLN A 186 -17.83 -1.11 -17.59
CA GLN A 186 -18.58 -1.10 -18.86
C GLN A 186 -19.71 -2.13 -18.86
N TYR A 187 -19.46 -3.31 -18.32
CA TYR A 187 -20.50 -4.32 -18.18
C TYR A 187 -21.61 -3.87 -17.21
N ALA A 188 -21.27 -3.19 -16.13
CA ALA A 188 -22.27 -2.62 -15.21
C ALA A 188 -23.15 -1.58 -15.90
N LEU A 189 -22.59 -0.72 -16.77
CA LEU A 189 -23.39 0.23 -17.57
C LEU A 189 -24.34 -0.49 -18.54
N THR A 190 -23.89 -1.55 -19.19
CA THR A 190 -24.73 -2.38 -20.06
C THR A 190 -25.90 -3.03 -19.29
N LEU A 191 -25.63 -3.53 -18.07
CA LEU A 191 -26.67 -4.08 -17.20
C LEU A 191 -27.64 -2.99 -16.71
N GLN A 192 -27.13 -1.82 -16.36
CA GLN A 192 -27.92 -0.65 -15.98
C GLN A 192 -28.97 -0.32 -17.04
N GLU A 193 -28.55 -0.19 -18.30
CA GLU A 193 -29.45 0.14 -19.40
C GLU A 193 -30.48 -1.00 -19.66
N ARG A 194 -30.00 -2.24 -19.69
CA ARG A 194 -30.85 -3.41 -19.97
C ARG A 194 -31.93 -3.63 -18.92
N GLU A 195 -31.61 -3.44 -17.64
CA GLU A 195 -32.46 -3.78 -16.51
C GLU A 195 -33.08 -2.55 -15.83
N GLY A 196 -32.76 -1.34 -16.30
CA GLY A 196 -33.25 -0.08 -15.74
C GLY A 196 -32.78 0.18 -14.30
N LEU A 197 -31.63 -0.39 -13.91
CA LEU A 197 -31.05 -0.25 -12.58
C LEU A 197 -30.52 1.16 -12.35
N THR A 198 -30.50 1.61 -11.09
CA THR A 198 -29.87 2.90 -10.75
C THR A 198 -28.42 2.70 -10.40
N PHE A 199 -27.51 3.37 -11.13
CA PHE A 199 -26.08 3.31 -10.85
C PHE A 199 -25.71 4.11 -9.58
N VAL A 200 -25.03 3.47 -8.63
CA VAL A 200 -24.50 4.11 -7.43
C VAL A 200 -23.01 4.33 -7.63
N HIS A 201 -22.64 5.57 -8.00
CA HIS A 201 -21.26 5.92 -8.32
C HIS A 201 -20.38 5.92 -7.06
N PRO A 202 -19.14 5.40 -7.11
CA PRO A 202 -18.29 5.28 -5.91
C PRO A 202 -17.77 6.60 -5.33
N PHE A 203 -17.85 7.72 -6.06
CA PHE A 203 -17.35 9.03 -5.62
C PHE A 203 -17.92 10.25 -6.34
N ASP A 204 -18.26 10.15 -7.65
CA ASP A 204 -18.67 11.32 -8.47
C ASP A 204 -20.20 11.44 -8.58
N ASP A 205 -20.82 11.66 -7.45
CA ASP A 205 -22.26 11.86 -7.32
C ASP A 205 -22.52 12.81 -6.14
N PRO A 206 -23.34 13.86 -6.29
CA PRO A 206 -23.60 14.85 -5.24
C PRO A 206 -24.15 14.27 -3.94
N GLU A 207 -25.00 13.24 -4.00
CA GLU A 207 -25.53 12.59 -2.79
C GLU A 207 -24.46 11.70 -2.12
N VAL A 208 -23.59 11.06 -2.92
CA VAL A 208 -22.43 10.31 -2.39
C VAL A 208 -21.48 11.27 -1.70
N ILE A 209 -21.10 12.37 -2.34
CA ILE A 209 -20.23 13.42 -1.77
C ILE A 209 -20.80 13.95 -0.46
N ALA A 210 -22.09 14.27 -0.44
CA ALA A 210 -22.78 14.78 0.76
C ALA A 210 -22.76 13.77 1.92
N GLY A 211 -23.01 12.49 1.64
CA GLY A 211 -22.93 11.43 2.64
C GLY A 211 -21.53 11.35 3.28
N GLN A 212 -20.47 11.50 2.49
CA GLN A 212 -19.09 11.52 2.98
C GLN A 212 -18.78 12.78 3.82
N GLY A 213 -19.40 13.91 3.48
CA GLY A 213 -19.24 15.18 4.21
C GLY A 213 -19.70 15.11 5.67
N THR A 214 -20.58 14.17 6.03
CA THR A 214 -21.01 13.96 7.42
C THR A 214 -19.85 13.63 8.36
N ILE A 215 -18.74 13.10 7.84
CA ILE A 215 -17.53 12.83 8.62
C ILE A 215 -16.94 14.14 9.16
N ALA A 216 -16.86 15.18 8.33
CA ALA A 216 -16.37 16.49 8.75
C ALA A 216 -17.31 17.15 9.77
N MET A 217 -18.62 16.98 9.59
CA MET A 217 -19.62 17.44 10.57
C MET A 217 -19.37 16.81 11.94
N GLU A 218 -19.13 15.49 11.98
CA GLU A 218 -18.81 14.77 13.21
C GLU A 218 -17.50 15.23 13.82
N ILE A 219 -16.43 15.42 13.03
CA ILE A 219 -15.12 15.91 13.51
C ILE A 219 -15.29 17.26 14.22
N LEU A 220 -15.96 18.24 13.60
CA LEU A 220 -16.14 19.57 14.19
C LEU A 220 -17.06 19.56 15.42
N ARG A 221 -18.01 18.62 15.49
CA ARG A 221 -18.86 18.45 16.67
C ARG A 221 -18.11 17.80 17.84
N GLN A 222 -17.26 16.79 17.55
CA GLN A 222 -16.50 16.05 18.56
C GLN A 222 -15.29 16.81 19.06
N HIS A 223 -14.72 17.72 18.25
CA HIS A 223 -13.58 18.55 18.65
C HIS A 223 -13.87 20.03 18.39
N GLN A 224 -14.21 20.75 19.45
CA GLN A 224 -14.54 22.18 19.40
C GLN A 224 -13.30 23.09 19.66
N GLY A 225 -12.16 22.50 19.97
CA GLY A 225 -10.91 23.20 20.18
C GLY A 225 -10.24 23.67 18.88
N ARG A 226 -8.98 24.06 19.01
CA ARG A 226 -8.14 24.40 17.86
C ARG A 226 -7.91 23.15 17.00
N LEU A 227 -8.20 23.26 15.71
CA LEU A 227 -7.90 22.26 14.69
C LEU A 227 -7.23 22.99 13.52
N ASP A 228 -5.98 22.65 13.23
CA ASP A 228 -5.18 23.36 12.24
C ASP A 228 -5.31 22.74 10.83
N ALA A 229 -5.44 21.42 10.75
CA ALA A 229 -5.65 20.74 9.48
C ALA A 229 -6.40 19.41 9.62
N VAL A 230 -7.09 19.03 8.53
CA VAL A 230 -7.71 17.71 8.36
C VAL A 230 -7.04 17.02 7.16
N PHE A 231 -6.49 15.82 7.37
CA PHE A 231 -5.82 15.01 6.36
C PHE A 231 -6.78 13.94 5.82
N VAL A 232 -6.91 13.87 4.51
CA VAL A 232 -7.94 13.08 3.84
C VAL A 232 -7.35 12.29 2.68
N ALA A 233 -7.49 10.97 2.69
CA ALA A 233 -7.10 10.10 1.58
C ALA A 233 -7.94 10.36 0.33
N ILE A 234 -7.31 10.41 -0.84
CA ILE A 234 -7.96 10.64 -2.12
C ILE A 234 -7.76 9.45 -3.07
N GLY A 235 -8.86 8.84 -3.48
CA GLY A 235 -8.94 8.06 -4.71
C GLY A 235 -9.65 8.89 -5.80
N GLY A 236 -10.91 8.63 -6.07
CA GLY A 236 -11.71 9.43 -7.03
C GLY A 236 -12.19 10.79 -6.53
N GLY A 237 -11.97 11.14 -5.26
CA GLY A 237 -12.22 12.47 -4.70
C GLY A 237 -13.51 12.63 -3.87
N GLY A 238 -14.40 11.63 -3.77
CA GLY A 238 -15.68 11.78 -3.08
C GLY A 238 -15.58 12.15 -1.60
N LEU A 239 -14.63 11.53 -0.87
CA LEU A 239 -14.41 11.81 0.55
C LEU A 239 -13.91 13.24 0.76
N ILE A 240 -12.80 13.61 0.08
CA ILE A 240 -12.20 14.93 0.26
C ILE A 240 -13.15 16.05 -0.17
N SER A 241 -13.93 15.84 -1.24
CA SER A 241 -14.94 16.81 -1.70
C SER A 241 -16.01 17.06 -0.65
N GLY A 242 -16.53 16.00 -0.02
CA GLY A 242 -17.51 16.13 1.06
C GLY A 242 -16.93 16.84 2.29
N VAL A 243 -15.72 16.43 2.71
CA VAL A 243 -15.03 17.02 3.86
C VAL A 243 -14.68 18.49 3.61
N ALA A 244 -14.12 18.82 2.44
CA ALA A 244 -13.74 20.18 2.10
C ALA A 244 -14.95 21.12 2.05
N ASN A 245 -16.06 20.71 1.42
CA ASN A 245 -17.28 21.53 1.39
C ASN A 245 -17.77 21.87 2.80
N TYR A 246 -17.81 20.88 3.71
CA TYR A 246 -18.27 21.17 5.08
C TYR A 246 -17.28 22.03 5.87
N ILE A 247 -15.99 21.69 5.86
CA ILE A 247 -14.95 22.42 6.59
C ILE A 247 -14.90 23.88 6.12
N LYS A 248 -14.82 24.11 4.82
CA LYS A 248 -14.69 25.46 4.27
C LYS A 248 -15.94 26.32 4.45
N ALA A 249 -17.12 25.70 4.54
CA ALA A 249 -18.36 26.41 4.82
C ALA A 249 -18.50 26.80 6.31
N VAL A 250 -17.96 26.01 7.26
CA VAL A 250 -18.19 26.18 8.70
C VAL A 250 -16.95 26.77 9.41
N ARG A 251 -15.76 26.29 9.07
CA ARG A 251 -14.48 26.69 9.64
C ARG A 251 -13.42 26.82 8.52
N PRO A 252 -13.49 27.90 7.72
CA PRO A 252 -12.57 28.09 6.58
C PRO A 252 -11.11 28.28 6.99
N ASP A 253 -10.85 28.57 8.26
CA ASP A 253 -9.54 28.65 8.87
C ASP A 253 -8.80 27.30 8.94
N ILE A 254 -9.54 26.18 8.96
CA ILE A 254 -8.96 24.84 9.01
C ILE A 254 -8.49 24.44 7.60
N ARG A 255 -7.25 23.98 7.51
CA ARG A 255 -6.69 23.47 6.26
C ARG A 255 -7.23 22.08 5.95
N VAL A 256 -7.52 21.85 4.68
CA VAL A 256 -7.88 20.52 4.14
C VAL A 256 -6.71 20.03 3.28
N VAL A 257 -6.06 18.98 3.73
CA VAL A 257 -4.88 18.38 3.07
C VAL A 257 -5.27 17.06 2.42
N GLY A 258 -5.15 17.02 1.10
CA GLY A 258 -5.41 15.81 0.30
C GLY A 258 -4.20 14.90 0.23
N VAL A 259 -4.40 13.60 0.41
CA VAL A 259 -3.30 12.63 0.43
C VAL A 259 -3.51 11.54 -0.61
N GLN A 260 -2.49 11.30 -1.43
CA GLN A 260 -2.47 10.23 -2.44
C GLN A 260 -1.19 9.40 -2.33
N MET A 261 -1.20 8.22 -2.98
CA MET A 261 0.05 7.50 -3.25
C MET A 261 0.81 8.20 -4.38
N ASN A 262 2.13 8.13 -4.35
CA ASN A 262 3.00 8.69 -5.40
C ASN A 262 2.83 8.00 -6.77
N ASP A 263 2.29 6.79 -6.80
CA ASP A 263 2.00 6.00 -8.00
C ASP A 263 0.50 6.00 -8.39
N SER A 264 -0.33 6.81 -7.72
CA SER A 264 -1.76 6.99 -8.05
C SER A 264 -2.28 8.39 -7.65
N ASP A 265 -1.59 9.43 -8.11
CA ASP A 265 -1.77 10.84 -7.76
C ASP A 265 -2.64 11.64 -8.75
N ALA A 266 -3.62 10.97 -9.39
CA ALA A 266 -4.46 11.56 -10.44
C ALA A 266 -5.11 12.90 -10.06
N MET A 267 -5.53 13.11 -8.81
CA MET A 267 -6.13 14.37 -8.37
C MET A 267 -5.10 15.49 -8.31
N MET A 268 -3.94 15.23 -7.71
CA MET A 268 -2.86 16.21 -7.62
C MET A 268 -2.39 16.65 -9.00
N GLN A 269 -2.15 15.71 -9.92
CA GLN A 269 -1.79 16.02 -11.30
C GLN A 269 -2.90 16.80 -12.02
N SER A 270 -4.17 16.42 -11.83
CA SER A 270 -5.31 17.11 -12.43
C SER A 270 -5.43 18.56 -11.97
N VAL A 271 -5.28 18.82 -10.66
CA VAL A 271 -5.34 20.17 -10.09
C VAL A 271 -4.18 21.02 -10.60
N ALA A 272 -2.96 20.47 -10.65
CA ALA A 272 -1.79 21.15 -11.19
C ALA A 272 -1.96 21.48 -12.69
N ALA A 273 -2.53 20.57 -13.46
CA ALA A 273 -2.78 20.73 -14.90
C ALA A 273 -4.02 21.61 -15.20
N LYS A 274 -4.88 21.89 -14.20
CA LYS A 274 -6.18 22.59 -14.34
C LYS A 274 -7.18 21.87 -15.25
N HIS A 275 -7.01 20.58 -15.46
CA HIS A 275 -7.95 19.69 -16.14
C HIS A 275 -7.73 18.26 -15.64
N ARG A 276 -8.73 17.40 -15.78
CA ARG A 276 -8.61 16.00 -15.39
C ARG A 276 -7.55 15.28 -16.21
N VAL A 277 -6.58 14.67 -15.53
CA VAL A 277 -5.51 13.85 -16.10
C VAL A 277 -5.82 12.38 -15.90
N THR A 278 -5.73 11.59 -16.97
CA THR A 278 -5.83 10.13 -16.88
C THR A 278 -4.43 9.55 -16.73
N LEU A 279 -4.16 8.87 -15.62
CA LEU A 279 -2.89 8.19 -15.40
C LEU A 279 -2.78 6.96 -16.34
N PRO A 280 -1.62 6.69 -16.91
CA PRO A 280 -1.40 5.52 -17.77
C PRO A 280 -1.55 4.23 -16.95
N ASP A 281 -1.05 4.24 -15.73
CA ASP A 281 -1.15 3.15 -14.77
C ASP A 281 -1.28 3.66 -13.34
N VAL A 282 -1.62 2.78 -12.39
CA VAL A 282 -1.74 3.09 -10.96
C VAL A 282 -1.20 1.94 -10.12
N GLY A 283 -0.52 2.27 -9.04
CA GLY A 283 -0.09 1.29 -8.05
C GLY A 283 -1.27 0.64 -7.32
N LEU A 284 -1.16 -0.66 -7.05
CA LEU A 284 -2.23 -1.44 -6.45
C LEU A 284 -2.03 -1.71 -4.94
N PHE A 285 -0.99 -1.16 -4.34
CA PHE A 285 -0.77 -1.33 -2.90
C PHE A 285 -1.91 -0.70 -2.09
N SER A 286 -2.33 0.51 -2.44
CA SER A 286 -3.51 1.17 -1.86
C SER A 286 -4.71 1.04 -2.80
N ASP A 287 -5.24 -0.18 -2.96
CA ASP A 287 -6.33 -0.49 -3.91
C ASP A 287 -7.60 0.35 -3.69
N GLY A 288 -7.89 0.75 -2.45
CA GLY A 288 -9.00 1.66 -2.11
C GLY A 288 -8.86 3.07 -2.69
N THR A 289 -7.66 3.48 -3.12
CA THR A 289 -7.36 4.80 -3.69
C THR A 289 -6.76 4.75 -5.09
N ALA A 290 -6.58 3.57 -5.68
CA ALA A 290 -5.99 3.37 -7.01
C ALA A 290 -6.98 3.76 -8.12
N VAL A 291 -7.02 5.04 -8.47
CA VAL A 291 -7.96 5.61 -9.46
C VAL A 291 -7.19 6.32 -10.56
N LYS A 292 -7.37 5.85 -11.82
CA LYS A 292 -6.70 6.43 -13.01
C LYS A 292 -7.25 7.81 -13.40
N LEU A 293 -8.54 8.05 -13.20
CA LEU A 293 -9.22 9.29 -13.56
C LEU A 293 -10.18 9.69 -12.45
N VAL A 294 -9.99 10.87 -11.89
CA VAL A 294 -10.87 11.44 -10.86
C VAL A 294 -12.22 11.86 -11.44
N GLY A 295 -13.22 12.04 -10.58
CA GLY A 295 -14.54 12.51 -10.98
C GLY A 295 -14.52 13.94 -11.53
N GLU A 296 -15.52 14.31 -12.28
CA GLU A 296 -15.66 15.68 -12.81
C GLU A 296 -16.02 16.67 -11.70
N GLU A 297 -17.04 16.34 -10.95
CA GLU A 297 -17.51 17.17 -9.83
C GLU A 297 -16.51 17.16 -8.67
N THR A 298 -15.92 15.99 -8.37
CA THR A 298 -14.91 15.91 -7.31
C THR A 298 -13.64 16.68 -7.66
N PHE A 299 -13.21 16.70 -8.94
CA PHE A 299 -12.10 17.51 -9.41
C PHE A 299 -12.40 19.01 -9.26
N ARG A 300 -13.60 19.46 -9.68
CA ARG A 300 -14.02 20.86 -9.52
C ARG A 300 -13.93 21.29 -8.05
N ILE A 301 -14.53 20.52 -7.16
CA ILE A 301 -14.55 20.83 -5.72
C ILE A 301 -13.14 20.82 -5.14
N ALA A 302 -12.35 19.80 -5.45
CA ALA A 302 -10.98 19.70 -4.92
C ALA A 302 -10.07 20.83 -5.41
N SER A 303 -10.23 21.27 -6.66
CA SER A 303 -9.48 22.41 -7.21
C SER A 303 -9.77 23.72 -6.49
N ASP A 304 -11.01 23.90 -6.02
CA ASP A 304 -11.45 25.14 -5.39
C ASP A 304 -11.20 25.17 -3.85
N LEU A 305 -11.31 24.00 -3.17
CA LEU A 305 -11.46 23.96 -1.72
C LEU A 305 -10.33 23.22 -0.97
N VAL A 306 -9.47 22.47 -1.66
CA VAL A 306 -8.35 21.75 -1.02
C VAL A 306 -7.11 22.64 -0.99
N ASP A 307 -6.54 22.83 0.21
CA ASP A 307 -5.43 23.77 0.40
C ASP A 307 -4.07 23.21 -0.02
N GLU A 308 -3.88 21.90 0.11
CA GLU A 308 -2.59 21.25 -0.17
C GLU A 308 -2.79 19.79 -0.56
N PHE A 309 -1.89 19.28 -1.42
CA PHE A 309 -1.83 17.88 -1.79
C PHE A 309 -0.46 17.31 -1.42
N ILE A 310 -0.45 16.14 -0.82
CA ILE A 310 0.75 15.40 -0.42
C ILE A 310 0.69 14.00 -1.03
N THR A 311 1.81 13.54 -1.58
CA THR A 311 1.96 12.16 -1.98
C THR A 311 2.88 11.42 -1.01
N VAL A 312 2.58 10.14 -0.76
CA VAL A 312 3.35 9.26 0.12
C VAL A 312 3.68 7.97 -0.61
N ASP A 313 4.78 7.34 -0.24
CA ASP A 313 5.20 6.05 -0.78
C ASP A 313 4.68 4.86 0.03
N THR A 314 4.91 3.67 -0.48
CA THR A 314 4.49 2.41 0.14
C THR A 314 5.08 2.21 1.53
N ASP A 315 6.35 2.57 1.73
CA ASP A 315 7.04 2.38 3.01
C ASP A 315 6.48 3.31 4.09
N ALA A 316 6.22 4.59 3.73
CA ALA A 316 5.56 5.56 4.61
C ALA A 316 4.15 5.10 5.03
N VAL A 317 3.40 4.50 4.10
CA VAL A 317 2.06 3.96 4.40
C VAL A 317 2.15 2.73 5.30
N CYS A 318 3.09 1.82 5.07
CA CYS A 318 3.33 0.68 5.97
C CYS A 318 3.67 1.15 7.39
N ALA A 319 4.54 2.17 7.51
CA ALA A 319 4.84 2.81 8.79
C ALA A 319 3.59 3.48 9.41
N GLY A 320 2.71 4.08 8.59
CA GLY A 320 1.44 4.64 9.04
C GLY A 320 0.47 3.58 9.59
N ILE A 321 0.39 2.40 8.97
CA ILE A 321 -0.41 1.26 9.49
C ILE A 321 0.12 0.82 10.85
N LYS A 322 1.45 0.73 11.01
CA LYS A 322 2.08 0.40 12.28
C LYS A 322 1.77 1.45 13.35
N ASP A 323 1.80 2.75 13.01
CA ASP A 323 1.46 3.83 13.93
C ASP A 323 0.02 3.72 14.44
N VAL A 324 -0.93 3.50 13.53
CA VAL A 324 -2.33 3.27 13.89
C VAL A 324 -2.45 2.05 14.82
N PHE A 325 -1.76 0.94 14.51
CA PHE A 325 -1.78 -0.24 15.37
C PHE A 325 -1.20 0.04 16.78
N ILE A 326 -0.13 0.81 16.89
CA ILE A 326 0.47 1.16 18.18
C ILE A 326 -0.52 1.94 19.06
N ASP A 327 -1.24 2.90 18.49
CA ASP A 327 -2.16 3.77 19.22
C ASP A 327 -3.54 3.12 19.47
N THR A 328 -4.02 2.27 18.57
CA THR A 328 -5.42 1.79 18.59
C THR A 328 -5.59 0.28 18.73
N ARG A 329 -4.54 -0.52 18.50
CA ARG A 329 -4.57 -1.99 18.33
C ARG A 329 -5.46 -2.46 17.17
N SER A 330 -5.84 -1.57 16.26
CA SER A 330 -6.55 -1.88 15.02
C SER A 330 -5.59 -1.88 13.84
N ILE A 331 -5.85 -2.73 12.85
CA ILE A 331 -5.09 -2.79 11.61
C ILE A 331 -5.96 -2.18 10.52
N VAL A 332 -5.53 -1.04 9.97
CA VAL A 332 -6.20 -0.37 8.85
C VAL A 332 -5.65 -0.86 7.51
N GLU A 333 -6.44 -0.76 6.45
CA GLU A 333 -5.96 -0.97 5.09
C GLU A 333 -5.00 0.16 4.64
N PRO A 334 -4.19 -0.03 3.59
CA PRO A 334 -3.27 1.01 3.13
C PRO A 334 -3.93 2.36 2.90
N ALA A 335 -5.12 2.39 2.27
CA ALA A 335 -5.89 3.61 2.09
C ALA A 335 -6.25 4.30 3.43
N GLY A 336 -6.51 3.51 4.48
CA GLY A 336 -6.82 4.01 5.82
C GLY A 336 -5.65 4.68 6.53
N ALA A 337 -4.41 4.35 6.16
CA ALA A 337 -3.19 4.89 6.77
C ALA A 337 -2.60 6.10 6.04
N LEU A 338 -3.07 6.44 4.82
CA LEU A 338 -2.53 7.54 4.01
C LEU A 338 -2.46 8.86 4.79
N ALA A 339 -3.54 9.23 5.46
CA ALA A 339 -3.62 10.47 6.23
C ALA A 339 -2.57 10.52 7.35
N VAL A 340 -2.33 9.40 8.03
CA VAL A 340 -1.32 9.29 9.10
C VAL A 340 0.10 9.39 8.54
N ALA A 341 0.38 8.72 7.43
CA ALA A 341 1.67 8.82 6.75
C ALA A 341 1.98 10.26 6.33
N ALA A 342 1.00 10.97 5.76
CA ALA A 342 1.14 12.35 5.32
C ALA A 342 1.36 13.32 6.47
N ILE A 343 0.76 13.14 7.65
CA ILE A 343 1.01 14.00 8.83
C ILE A 343 2.49 13.99 9.19
N LYS A 344 3.16 12.84 9.18
CA LYS A 344 4.60 12.74 9.48
C LYS A 344 5.43 13.55 8.48
N GLN A 345 5.15 13.38 7.20
CA GLN A 345 5.82 14.12 6.13
C GLN A 345 5.51 15.62 6.21
N TYR A 346 4.26 16.00 6.44
CA TYR A 346 3.83 17.40 6.59
C TYR A 346 4.57 18.11 7.72
N VAL A 347 4.61 17.51 8.91
CA VAL A 347 5.32 18.06 10.07
C VAL A 347 6.81 18.23 9.79
N GLN A 348 7.42 17.24 9.13
CA GLN A 348 8.84 17.30 8.76
C GLN A 348 9.13 18.43 7.75
N THR A 349 8.29 18.54 6.72
CA THR A 349 8.47 19.55 5.65
C THR A 349 8.24 20.97 6.15
N HIS A 350 7.22 21.18 6.99
CA HIS A 350 6.82 22.52 7.44
C HIS A 350 7.42 22.93 8.80
N GLY A 351 8.09 22.01 9.51
CA GLY A 351 8.69 22.28 10.83
C GLY A 351 7.67 22.67 11.91
N LYS A 352 6.39 22.31 11.75
CA LYS A 352 5.30 22.73 12.64
C LYS A 352 5.31 21.98 13.97
N ARG A 353 5.01 22.69 15.06
CA ARG A 353 4.93 22.15 16.41
C ARG A 353 3.75 22.77 17.17
N GLY A 354 3.14 21.96 18.06
CA GLY A 354 2.03 22.44 18.90
C GLY A 354 0.72 22.69 18.13
N GLU A 355 0.60 22.16 16.91
CA GLU A 355 -0.63 22.18 16.10
C GLU A 355 -1.49 20.95 16.38
N THR A 356 -2.78 21.03 16.00
CA THR A 356 -3.73 19.92 16.14
C THR A 356 -4.18 19.48 14.75
N TYR A 357 -4.07 18.19 14.46
CA TYR A 357 -4.42 17.57 13.19
C TYR A 357 -5.45 16.48 13.36
N ALA A 358 -6.37 16.33 12.41
CA ALA A 358 -7.26 15.19 12.32
C ALA A 358 -6.89 14.35 11.09
N ALA A 359 -6.73 13.03 11.27
CA ALA A 359 -6.53 12.05 10.21
C ALA A 359 -7.77 11.17 10.10
N ILE A 360 -8.31 11.00 8.89
CA ILE A 360 -9.44 10.10 8.67
C ILE A 360 -8.89 8.70 8.33
N LEU A 361 -9.11 7.74 9.24
CA LEU A 361 -8.82 6.32 9.00
C LEU A 361 -9.95 5.72 8.17
N CYS A 362 -9.84 5.83 6.85
CA CYS A 362 -10.97 5.65 5.95
C CYS A 362 -11.45 4.20 5.75
N GLY A 363 -10.63 3.18 6.16
CA GLY A 363 -11.05 1.78 6.10
C GLY A 363 -10.05 0.78 6.68
N ALA A 364 -10.52 -0.47 6.86
CA ALA A 364 -9.75 -1.60 7.39
C ALA A 364 -9.96 -2.92 6.61
N ASN A 365 -10.52 -2.87 5.41
CA ASN A 365 -10.78 -4.06 4.58
C ASN A 365 -9.51 -4.60 3.90
N MET A 366 -8.49 -4.88 4.72
CA MET A 366 -7.22 -5.41 4.24
C MET A 366 -7.26 -6.94 4.16
N ASN A 367 -6.66 -7.51 3.11
CA ASN A 367 -6.38 -8.94 3.09
C ASN A 367 -5.29 -9.28 4.11
N PHE A 368 -5.53 -10.26 4.96
CA PHE A 368 -4.63 -10.69 6.03
C PHE A 368 -3.22 -11.05 5.53
N ASP A 369 -3.12 -11.65 4.34
CA ASP A 369 -1.83 -12.01 3.74
C ASP A 369 -0.90 -10.81 3.49
N ARG A 370 -1.46 -9.60 3.35
CA ARG A 370 -0.68 -8.36 3.20
C ARG A 370 0.04 -7.92 4.48
N LEU A 371 -0.37 -8.43 5.65
CA LEU A 371 0.27 -8.05 6.92
C LEU A 371 1.76 -8.38 6.94
N ARG A 372 2.14 -9.48 6.30
CA ARG A 372 3.56 -9.83 6.18
C ARG A 372 4.34 -8.73 5.46
N PHE A 373 3.86 -8.30 4.30
CA PHE A 373 4.47 -7.23 3.51
C PHE A 373 4.54 -5.91 4.31
N VAL A 374 3.44 -5.55 4.99
CA VAL A 374 3.39 -4.34 5.82
C VAL A 374 4.42 -4.39 6.95
N ALA A 375 4.50 -5.52 7.67
CA ALA A 375 5.44 -5.69 8.78
C ALA A 375 6.90 -5.59 8.32
N GLU A 376 7.20 -6.10 7.12
CA GLU A 376 8.54 -6.09 6.55
C GLU A 376 9.01 -4.70 6.11
N ARG A 377 8.08 -3.83 5.72
CA ARG A 377 8.39 -2.49 5.19
C ARG A 377 8.19 -1.36 6.19
N ALA A 378 7.45 -1.59 7.26
CA ALA A 378 7.13 -0.55 8.24
C ALA A 378 8.37 0.03 8.94
N GLU A 379 9.37 -0.80 9.25
CA GLU A 379 10.61 -0.35 9.89
C GLU A 379 11.48 0.50 8.93
N VAL A 380 11.51 0.12 7.65
CA VAL A 380 12.18 0.90 6.60
C VAL A 380 11.49 2.25 6.41
N GLY A 381 10.17 2.26 6.35
CA GLY A 381 9.37 3.50 6.22
C GLY A 381 9.45 4.42 7.44
N GLU A 382 9.82 3.91 8.61
CA GLU A 382 10.16 4.72 9.78
C GLU A 382 11.63 5.17 9.81
N GLU A 383 12.42 4.72 8.82
CA GLU A 383 13.88 4.89 8.81
C GLU A 383 14.55 4.36 10.10
N ARG A 384 14.00 3.25 10.64
CA ARG A 384 14.54 2.53 11.79
C ARG A 384 15.33 1.30 11.40
N GLU A 385 15.27 0.91 10.14
CA GLU A 385 16.05 -0.16 9.54
C GLU A 385 16.74 0.35 8.28
N ALA A 386 17.98 -0.03 8.10
CA ALA A 386 18.73 0.15 6.87
C ALA A 386 19.18 -1.21 6.32
N LEU A 387 19.11 -1.39 5.00
CA LEU A 387 19.46 -2.62 4.30
C LEU A 387 20.74 -2.41 3.49
N PHE A 388 21.65 -3.37 3.57
CA PHE A 388 22.96 -3.30 2.89
C PHE A 388 23.31 -4.60 2.19
N ALA A 389 23.97 -4.50 1.04
CA ALA A 389 24.83 -5.56 0.54
C ALA A 389 26.27 -5.25 0.95
N ILE A 390 26.86 -6.14 1.74
CA ILE A 390 28.23 -6.00 2.24
C ILE A 390 29.10 -7.04 1.56
N SER A 391 30.19 -6.59 0.94
CA SER A 391 31.22 -7.47 0.38
C SER A 391 32.40 -7.55 1.34
N ILE A 392 32.70 -8.77 1.78
CA ILE A 392 33.84 -9.07 2.67
C ILE A 392 34.73 -10.12 2.01
N PRO A 393 36.02 -10.17 2.33
CA PRO A 393 36.87 -11.27 1.88
C PRO A 393 36.32 -12.63 2.34
N GLU A 394 36.31 -13.64 1.45
CA GLU A 394 35.89 -15.00 1.80
C GLU A 394 37.06 -15.70 2.53
N GLU A 395 37.37 -15.23 3.72
CA GLU A 395 38.37 -15.75 4.60
C GLU A 395 37.92 -15.86 6.05
N ARG A 396 38.50 -16.77 6.77
CA ARG A 396 38.17 -17.01 8.18
C ARG A 396 38.34 -15.74 9.01
N GLY A 397 37.36 -15.42 9.82
CA GLY A 397 37.34 -14.22 10.67
C GLY A 397 36.77 -12.97 10.05
N SER A 398 36.47 -12.93 8.73
CA SER A 398 35.88 -11.75 8.09
C SER A 398 34.51 -11.37 8.66
N PHE A 399 33.66 -12.35 8.94
CA PHE A 399 32.38 -12.12 9.64
C PHE A 399 32.58 -11.50 11.00
N ARG A 400 33.54 -12.00 11.77
CA ARG A 400 33.82 -11.45 13.09
C ARG A 400 34.26 -9.99 13.01
N ARG A 401 35.20 -9.66 12.12
CA ARG A 401 35.65 -8.26 11.90
C ARG A 401 34.48 -7.35 11.52
N PHE A 402 33.57 -7.82 10.65
CA PHE A 402 32.40 -7.08 10.27
C PHE A 402 31.45 -6.84 11.47
N CYS A 403 31.14 -7.88 12.25
CA CYS A 403 30.28 -7.76 13.44
C CYS A 403 30.91 -6.89 14.55
N GLU A 404 32.23 -6.92 14.71
CA GLU A 404 32.94 -6.01 15.62
C GLU A 404 32.74 -4.54 15.18
N LEU A 405 32.83 -4.26 13.87
CA LEU A 405 32.58 -2.93 13.34
C LEU A 405 31.12 -2.47 13.55
N VAL A 406 30.14 -3.36 13.32
CA VAL A 406 28.72 -3.07 13.61
C VAL A 406 28.51 -2.72 15.09
N GLY A 407 29.22 -3.42 15.99
CA GLY A 407 29.19 -3.14 17.44
C GLY A 407 29.82 -1.80 17.84
N GLN A 408 30.62 -1.19 16.97
CA GLN A 408 31.37 0.05 17.20
C GLN A 408 30.84 1.24 16.39
N LEU A 409 29.66 1.12 15.78
CA LEU A 409 29.05 2.21 15.01
C LEU A 409 28.87 3.47 15.88
N PRO A 410 29.01 4.67 15.29
CA PRO A 410 28.76 5.94 16.00
C PRO A 410 27.35 5.96 16.65
N GLY A 411 27.27 6.40 17.90
CA GLY A 411 26.04 6.37 18.67
C GLY A 411 25.76 5.05 19.39
N GLY A 412 26.63 4.04 19.26
CA GLY A 412 26.55 2.75 19.96
C GLY A 412 26.18 1.57 19.04
N PRO A 413 26.16 0.35 19.62
CA PRO A 413 25.90 -0.86 18.87
C PRO A 413 24.51 -0.86 18.22
N ARG A 414 24.40 -1.47 17.03
CA ARG A 414 23.14 -1.69 16.32
C ARG A 414 22.71 -3.13 16.42
N ASN A 415 21.41 -3.34 16.45
CA ASN A 415 20.87 -4.69 16.28
C ASN A 415 20.88 -5.05 14.80
N VAL A 416 21.28 -6.28 14.54
CA VAL A 416 21.12 -6.91 13.22
C VAL A 416 19.66 -7.38 13.12
N THR A 417 18.92 -6.89 12.14
CA THR A 417 17.54 -7.27 11.89
C THR A 417 17.44 -8.43 10.91
N GLU A 418 18.39 -8.48 9.97
CA GLU A 418 18.49 -9.52 8.95
C GLU A 418 19.96 -9.76 8.61
N PHE A 419 20.32 -11.02 8.39
CA PHE A 419 21.68 -11.42 7.99
C PHE A 419 21.58 -12.67 7.12
N ASN A 420 21.77 -12.51 5.82
CA ASN A 420 21.66 -13.60 4.85
C ASN A 420 22.97 -13.74 4.07
N TYR A 421 23.54 -14.91 4.12
CA TYR A 421 24.79 -15.24 3.45
C TYR A 421 24.80 -16.70 2.99
N ARG A 422 25.39 -16.94 1.84
CA ARG A 422 25.77 -18.26 1.34
C ARG A 422 27.12 -18.16 0.63
N ILE A 423 28.02 -19.05 0.94
CA ILE A 423 29.30 -19.16 0.23
C ILE A 423 29.04 -19.45 -1.26
N SER A 424 29.49 -18.57 -2.14
CA SER A 424 29.27 -18.67 -3.58
C SER A 424 30.49 -18.36 -4.41
N ASP A 425 31.47 -17.67 -3.83
CA ASP A 425 32.74 -17.29 -4.44
C ASP A 425 33.87 -17.56 -3.45
N ALA A 426 35.03 -18.00 -3.95
CA ALA A 426 36.18 -18.39 -3.10
C ALA A 426 37.02 -17.20 -2.59
N GLN A 427 36.79 -15.99 -3.11
CA GLN A 427 37.55 -14.80 -2.79
C GLN A 427 36.75 -13.75 -2.05
N GLN A 428 35.44 -13.65 -2.37
CA GLN A 428 34.59 -12.60 -1.86
C GLN A 428 33.23 -13.14 -1.43
N ALA A 429 32.84 -12.81 -0.21
CA ALA A 429 31.50 -13.07 0.32
C ALA A 429 30.60 -11.85 0.11
N HIS A 430 29.37 -12.08 -0.33
CA HIS A 430 28.30 -11.07 -0.39
C HIS A 430 27.25 -11.38 0.66
N VAL A 431 27.09 -10.46 1.60
CA VAL A 431 26.18 -10.60 2.74
C VAL A 431 25.05 -9.59 2.61
N PHE A 432 23.82 -10.05 2.68
CA PHE A 432 22.66 -9.18 2.81
C PHE A 432 22.40 -8.91 4.29
N VAL A 433 22.46 -7.64 4.71
CA VAL A 433 22.38 -7.24 6.13
C VAL A 433 21.35 -6.17 6.34
N GLY A 434 20.46 -6.37 7.31
CA GLY A 434 19.60 -5.35 7.90
C GLY A 434 20.14 -4.89 9.25
N LEU A 435 20.16 -3.60 9.49
CA LEU A 435 20.61 -2.99 10.75
C LEU A 435 19.59 -1.98 11.26
N THR A 436 19.37 -1.95 12.58
CA THR A 436 18.59 -0.85 13.18
C THR A 436 19.35 0.47 13.05
N THR A 437 18.60 1.56 12.77
CA THR A 437 19.12 2.92 12.74
C THR A 437 18.68 3.69 13.98
N GLN A 438 19.41 4.72 14.37
CA GLN A 438 19.06 5.60 15.50
C GLN A 438 18.56 6.96 15.02
N GLN A 439 18.96 7.37 13.82
CA GLN A 439 18.59 8.65 13.22
C GLN A 439 18.17 8.46 11.77
N ARG A 440 17.31 9.34 11.31
CA ARG A 440 16.90 9.38 9.90
C ARG A 440 18.08 9.69 8.99
N GLY A 441 18.12 9.04 7.82
CA GLY A 441 19.20 9.21 6.85
C GLY A 441 20.55 8.61 7.26
N GLU A 442 20.59 7.81 8.32
CA GLU A 442 21.82 7.21 8.84
C GLU A 442 22.43 6.16 7.89
N SER A 443 21.62 5.56 7.01
CA SER A 443 22.07 4.48 6.10
C SER A 443 23.28 4.87 5.25
N ALA A 444 23.27 6.05 4.65
CA ALA A 444 24.38 6.54 3.84
C ALA A 444 25.69 6.70 4.63
N SER A 445 25.61 7.18 5.88
CA SER A 445 26.79 7.32 6.75
C SER A 445 27.34 5.98 7.23
N ILE A 446 26.45 5.02 7.52
CA ILE A 446 26.81 3.64 7.86
C ILE A 446 27.50 2.97 6.66
N ALA A 447 26.95 3.09 5.45
CA ALA A 447 27.56 2.55 4.24
C ALA A 447 28.94 3.18 3.97
N HIS A 448 29.10 4.49 4.20
CA HIS A 448 30.38 5.18 4.08
C HIS A 448 31.41 4.62 5.09
N LEU A 449 31.00 4.42 6.35
CA LEU A 449 31.87 3.88 7.39
C LEU A 449 32.35 2.46 7.02
N PHE A 450 31.48 1.58 6.55
CA PHE A 450 31.88 0.25 6.10
C PHE A 450 32.93 0.32 4.99
N ARG A 451 32.74 1.20 3.99
CA ARG A 451 33.71 1.41 2.92
C ARG A 451 35.07 1.92 3.43
N SER A 452 35.07 2.83 4.41
CA SER A 452 36.30 3.38 5.00
C SER A 452 37.10 2.35 5.79
N HIS A 453 36.46 1.26 6.24
CA HIS A 453 37.11 0.12 6.91
C HIS A 453 37.42 -1.05 5.97
N GLY A 454 37.37 -0.83 4.65
CA GLY A 454 37.78 -1.80 3.65
C GLY A 454 36.72 -2.82 3.25
N PHE A 455 35.48 -2.67 3.70
CA PHE A 455 34.35 -3.49 3.24
C PHE A 455 33.69 -2.86 2.02
N GLY A 456 33.32 -3.67 1.01
CA GLY A 456 32.38 -3.21 -0.01
C GLY A 456 31.03 -3.00 0.64
N ALA A 457 30.37 -1.86 0.40
CA ALA A 457 29.04 -1.60 0.97
C ALA A 457 28.16 -0.86 -0.04
N LEU A 458 27.03 -1.46 -0.37
CA LEU A 458 25.97 -0.88 -1.16
C LEU A 458 24.74 -0.69 -0.26
N ASP A 459 24.22 0.54 -0.20
CA ASP A 459 22.99 0.86 0.51
C ASP A 459 21.79 0.40 -0.34
N LEU A 460 21.01 -0.52 0.19
CA LEU A 460 19.82 -1.12 -0.45
C LEU A 460 18.51 -0.67 0.20
N THR A 461 18.56 0.28 1.13
CA THR A 461 17.40 0.71 1.93
C THR A 461 16.23 1.15 1.06
N HIS A 462 16.52 1.77 -0.10
CA HIS A 462 15.52 2.24 -1.06
C HIS A 462 15.45 1.42 -2.36
N ASP A 463 16.14 0.29 -2.41
CA ASP A 463 16.14 -0.60 -3.59
C ASP A 463 14.97 -1.58 -3.54
N GLU A 464 13.98 -1.40 -4.44
CA GLU A 464 12.77 -2.23 -4.48
C GLU A 464 13.08 -3.70 -4.84
N LEU A 465 14.01 -3.94 -5.78
CA LEU A 465 14.42 -5.30 -6.15
C LEU A 465 15.01 -6.04 -4.93
N ALA A 466 15.82 -5.34 -4.14
CA ALA A 466 16.41 -5.91 -2.94
C ALA A 466 15.35 -6.22 -1.88
N LYS A 467 14.42 -5.29 -1.64
CA LYS A 467 13.36 -5.43 -0.64
C LYS A 467 12.32 -6.51 -1.00
N GLU A 468 11.97 -6.63 -2.27
CA GLU A 468 10.89 -7.54 -2.70
C GLU A 468 11.38 -8.93 -3.08
N HIS A 469 12.62 -9.07 -3.57
CA HIS A 469 13.10 -10.32 -4.15
C HIS A 469 14.44 -10.79 -3.59
N VAL A 470 15.51 -9.98 -3.70
CA VAL A 470 16.89 -10.43 -3.41
C VAL A 470 17.03 -10.93 -1.98
N ARG A 471 16.41 -10.27 -1.00
CA ARG A 471 16.46 -10.66 0.41
C ARG A 471 15.99 -12.11 0.67
N TYR A 472 15.15 -12.67 -0.21
CA TYR A 472 14.64 -14.05 -0.10
C TYR A 472 15.43 -15.06 -0.95
N MET A 473 16.33 -14.57 -1.81
CA MET A 473 17.08 -15.39 -2.77
C MET A 473 18.52 -15.63 -2.35
N VAL A 474 19.01 -14.98 -1.32
CA VAL A 474 20.33 -15.22 -0.78
C VAL A 474 20.36 -16.59 -0.12
N GLY A 475 21.09 -17.53 -0.71
CA GLY A 475 21.13 -18.93 -0.31
C GLY A 475 21.28 -19.87 -1.50
N GLY A 476 20.82 -21.11 -1.35
CA GLY A 476 20.85 -22.14 -2.40
C GLY A 476 22.05 -23.10 -2.26
N ARG A 477 22.25 -23.93 -3.29
CA ARG A 477 23.35 -24.91 -3.32
C ARG A 477 24.68 -24.22 -3.58
N SER A 478 25.73 -24.75 -2.95
CA SER A 478 27.10 -24.28 -3.20
C SER A 478 28.08 -25.44 -3.24
N GLY A 479 28.81 -25.57 -4.34
CA GLY A 479 29.90 -26.55 -4.48
C GLY A 479 31.13 -26.27 -3.62
N LEU A 480 31.16 -25.11 -2.94
CA LEU A 480 32.24 -24.71 -2.03
C LEU A 480 31.98 -25.12 -0.57
N ALA A 481 30.81 -25.61 -0.25
CA ALA A 481 30.41 -26.01 1.10
C ALA A 481 30.76 -27.47 1.38
N SER A 482 32.05 -27.77 1.59
CA SER A 482 32.53 -29.11 2.01
C SER A 482 32.39 -29.29 3.52
N ASP A 483 32.19 -30.54 3.97
CA ASP A 483 32.06 -30.90 5.40
C ASP A 483 31.07 -30.02 6.18
N GLU A 484 29.95 -29.64 5.50
CA GLU A 484 28.97 -28.72 6.05
C GLU A 484 28.07 -29.41 7.08
N ARG A 485 28.00 -28.86 8.27
CA ARG A 485 27.04 -29.20 9.30
C ARG A 485 26.01 -28.09 9.37
N LEU A 486 24.71 -28.42 9.24
CA LEU A 486 23.62 -27.45 9.30
C LEU A 486 22.95 -27.50 10.66
N LEU A 487 22.90 -26.35 11.34
CA LEU A 487 22.29 -26.22 12.64
C LEU A 487 21.25 -25.09 12.67
N ARG A 488 20.15 -25.33 13.32
CA ARG A 488 19.12 -24.34 13.61
C ARG A 488 19.18 -23.96 15.07
N PHE A 489 19.64 -22.73 15.36
CA PHE A 489 19.78 -22.18 16.69
C PHE A 489 18.61 -21.33 17.13
N ILE A 490 18.44 -21.19 18.44
CA ILE A 490 17.61 -20.18 19.08
C ILE A 490 18.54 -19.20 19.81
N PHE A 491 18.70 -17.99 19.23
CA PHE A 491 19.52 -16.93 19.83
C PHE A 491 18.66 -15.97 20.63
N PRO A 492 19.15 -15.42 21.77
CA PRO A 492 18.49 -14.31 22.45
C PRO A 492 18.57 -13.03 21.58
N GLU A 493 17.44 -12.34 21.44
CA GLU A 493 17.36 -11.07 20.68
C GLU A 493 17.92 -9.91 21.49
N ARG A 494 19.27 -9.86 21.54
CA ARG A 494 20.00 -8.78 22.20
C ARG A 494 21.33 -8.52 21.50
N PRO A 495 21.82 -7.25 21.54
CA PRO A 495 23.15 -6.92 21.02
C PRO A 495 24.24 -7.85 21.59
N GLY A 496 25.15 -8.29 20.71
CA GLY A 496 26.28 -9.14 21.08
C GLY A 496 26.02 -10.65 21.07
N ALA A 497 24.77 -11.13 20.88
CA ALA A 497 24.50 -12.56 20.80
C ALA A 497 25.22 -13.24 19.63
N LEU A 498 25.20 -12.63 18.45
CA LEU A 498 25.94 -13.09 17.28
C LEU A 498 27.46 -12.99 17.50
N LEU A 499 27.94 -11.92 18.10
CA LEU A 499 29.36 -11.75 18.38
C LEU A 499 29.90 -12.83 19.37
N LYS A 500 29.12 -13.20 20.39
CA LYS A 500 29.43 -14.31 21.28
C LYS A 500 29.61 -15.61 20.49
N PHE A 501 28.66 -15.93 19.60
CA PHE A 501 28.75 -17.11 18.74
C PHE A 501 30.04 -17.11 17.90
N LEU A 502 30.34 -16.01 17.21
CA LEU A 502 31.52 -15.87 16.36
C LEU A 502 32.84 -15.90 17.17
N SER A 503 32.84 -15.42 18.42
CA SER A 503 34.02 -15.38 19.27
C SER A 503 34.39 -16.74 19.81
N LEU A 504 33.45 -17.66 19.99
CA LEU A 504 33.67 -19.01 20.47
C LEU A 504 34.06 -19.99 19.33
N MET A 505 33.78 -19.63 18.08
CA MET A 505 34.15 -20.46 16.93
C MET A 505 35.65 -20.67 16.84
N LYS A 506 36.07 -21.89 16.46
CA LYS A 506 37.47 -22.16 16.18
C LYS A 506 37.96 -21.45 14.91
N PRO A 507 39.21 -20.98 14.86
CA PRO A 507 39.75 -20.25 13.71
C PRO A 507 39.80 -21.04 12.39
N ASN A 508 39.75 -22.36 12.46
CA ASN A 508 39.79 -23.24 11.29
C ASN A 508 38.41 -23.61 10.77
N TRP A 509 37.32 -23.17 11.42
CA TRP A 509 35.96 -23.35 10.92
C TRP A 509 35.51 -22.17 10.07
N ASN A 510 34.70 -22.45 9.06
CA ASN A 510 34.10 -21.41 8.22
C ASN A 510 32.58 -21.47 8.26
N ILE A 511 31.94 -20.32 8.15
CA ILE A 511 30.48 -20.22 7.97
C ILE A 511 30.24 -20.33 6.47
N SER A 512 29.50 -21.35 6.07
CA SER A 512 29.09 -21.60 4.67
C SER A 512 27.70 -21.11 4.36
N LEU A 513 26.84 -21.00 5.38
CA LEU A 513 25.48 -20.48 5.32
C LEU A 513 25.16 -19.75 6.62
N PHE A 514 24.51 -18.60 6.51
CA PHE A 514 23.92 -17.91 7.63
C PHE A 514 22.60 -17.28 7.20
N HIS A 515 21.50 -17.64 7.86
CA HIS A 515 20.20 -17.06 7.59
C HIS A 515 19.56 -16.68 8.92
N TYR A 516 19.31 -15.40 9.08
CA TYR A 516 18.66 -14.81 10.24
C TYR A 516 17.72 -13.70 9.82
N ARG A 517 16.57 -13.66 10.46
CA ARG A 517 15.61 -12.58 10.36
C ARG A 517 14.88 -12.38 11.67
N ASN A 518 14.83 -11.14 12.16
CA ASN A 518 14.05 -10.78 13.34
C ASN A 518 12.54 -10.95 13.06
N GLN A 519 11.86 -11.65 13.95
CA GLN A 519 10.42 -11.91 13.87
C GLN A 519 9.62 -11.19 14.98
N GLY A 520 10.26 -10.25 15.68
CA GLY A 520 9.62 -9.48 16.77
C GLY A 520 9.38 -10.28 18.04
N ALA A 521 10.12 -11.38 18.25
CA ALA A 521 10.08 -12.19 19.48
C ALA A 521 11.36 -11.96 20.32
N ASP A 522 11.36 -12.40 21.57
CA ASP A 522 12.52 -12.32 22.47
C ASP A 522 13.69 -13.22 22.04
N TYR A 523 13.44 -14.11 21.09
CA TYR A 523 14.40 -15.07 20.54
C TYR A 523 14.35 -15.13 19.03
N GLY A 524 15.52 -15.05 18.37
CA GLY A 524 15.71 -15.23 16.94
C GLY A 524 15.96 -16.66 16.54
N ARG A 525 15.37 -17.12 15.44
CA ARG A 525 15.65 -18.43 14.85
C ARG A 525 16.68 -18.26 13.73
N ILE A 526 17.82 -18.91 13.89
CA ILE A 526 18.98 -18.76 12.99
C ILE A 526 19.31 -20.11 12.37
N LEU A 527 19.51 -20.14 11.06
CA LEU A 527 20.04 -21.29 10.34
C LEU A 527 21.52 -21.03 10.01
N VAL A 528 22.41 -21.89 10.46
CA VAL A 528 23.84 -21.77 10.23
C VAL A 528 24.39 -23.04 9.60
N GLY A 529 25.12 -22.90 8.50
CA GLY A 529 26.01 -23.93 7.95
C GLY A 529 27.44 -23.67 8.39
N LEU A 530 28.06 -24.65 8.99
CA LEU A 530 29.45 -24.61 9.44
C LEU A 530 30.28 -25.70 8.76
N GLN A 531 31.42 -25.32 8.20
CA GLN A 531 32.39 -26.28 7.67
C GLN A 531 33.27 -26.78 8.83
N VAL A 532 32.98 -27.99 9.30
CA VAL A 532 33.65 -28.61 10.46
C VAL A 532 34.21 -29.94 10.01
N PRO A 533 35.57 -30.12 10.01
CA PRO A 533 36.16 -31.40 9.68
C PRO A 533 35.67 -32.52 10.61
N ALA A 534 35.36 -33.69 10.08
CA ALA A 534 34.86 -34.84 10.85
C ALA A 534 35.76 -35.24 12.03
N ALA A 535 37.09 -35.02 11.91
CA ALA A 535 38.05 -35.28 12.99
C ALA A 535 37.86 -34.35 14.21
N GLU A 536 37.07 -33.29 14.10
CA GLU A 536 36.90 -32.27 15.16
C GLU A 536 35.53 -32.36 15.85
N ASP A 537 34.77 -33.44 15.68
CA ASP A 537 33.43 -33.62 16.27
C ASP A 537 33.39 -33.37 17.79
N GLY A 538 34.39 -33.87 18.55
CA GLY A 538 34.46 -33.64 19.99
C GLY A 538 34.70 -32.17 20.37
N VAL A 539 35.51 -31.46 19.57
CA VAL A 539 35.78 -30.02 19.76
C VAL A 539 34.53 -29.21 19.40
N PHE A 540 33.82 -29.64 18.39
CA PHE A 540 32.58 -29.00 17.97
C PHE A 540 31.47 -29.15 19.03
N GLN A 541 31.37 -30.33 19.65
CA GLN A 541 30.41 -30.52 20.74
C GLN A 541 30.77 -29.62 21.95
N ALA A 542 32.04 -29.49 22.31
CA ALA A 542 32.49 -28.59 23.38
C ALA A 542 32.14 -27.12 23.08
N PHE A 543 32.27 -26.69 21.82
CA PHE A 543 31.84 -25.35 21.38
C PHE A 543 30.33 -25.15 21.58
N LEU A 544 29.50 -26.13 21.21
CA LEU A 544 28.03 -26.04 21.36
C LEU A 544 27.62 -25.96 22.84
N ASP A 545 28.30 -26.72 23.69
CA ASP A 545 28.06 -26.74 25.13
C ASP A 545 28.48 -25.39 25.78
N GLU A 546 29.62 -24.81 25.39
CA GLU A 546 30.10 -23.51 25.89
C GLU A 546 29.22 -22.35 25.41
N LEU A 547 28.76 -22.41 24.16
CA LEU A 547 27.84 -21.42 23.59
C LEU A 547 26.53 -21.36 24.38
N GLY A 548 26.00 -22.55 24.75
CA GLY A 548 24.83 -22.70 25.58
C GLY A 548 23.51 -22.22 24.92
N TYR A 549 23.49 -22.01 23.61
CA TYR A 549 22.26 -21.71 22.88
C TYR A 549 21.55 -23.00 22.48
N PRO A 550 20.23 -23.09 22.65
CA PRO A 550 19.47 -24.24 22.15
C PRO A 550 19.64 -24.38 20.63
N PHE A 551 19.85 -25.60 20.16
CA PHE A 551 19.99 -25.88 18.73
C PHE A 551 19.36 -27.21 18.34
N ILE A 552 19.11 -27.36 17.04
CA ILE A 552 18.71 -28.62 16.39
C ILE A 552 19.65 -28.83 15.21
N GLU A 553 20.25 -30.01 15.13
CA GLU A 553 21.06 -30.37 13.97
C GLU A 553 20.14 -30.78 12.81
N GLU A 554 20.30 -30.12 11.66
CA GLU A 554 19.47 -30.28 10.46
C GLU A 554 20.25 -30.88 9.28
N THR A 555 21.49 -31.33 9.47
CA THR A 555 22.34 -31.89 8.40
C THR A 555 21.69 -33.11 7.71
N ALA A 556 20.89 -33.89 8.45
CA ALA A 556 20.15 -35.03 7.89
C ALA A 556 18.77 -34.64 7.31
N ASN A 557 18.35 -33.40 7.43
CA ASN A 557 17.02 -32.92 7.00
C ASN A 557 16.84 -33.09 5.48
N PRO A 558 15.75 -33.71 5.01
CA PRO A 558 15.49 -33.88 3.58
C PRO A 558 15.43 -32.55 2.80
N ALA A 559 14.90 -31.48 3.40
CA ALA A 559 14.83 -30.16 2.74
C ALA A 559 16.23 -29.57 2.52
N TYR A 560 17.14 -29.72 3.51
CA TYR A 560 18.55 -29.32 3.33
C TYR A 560 19.18 -30.05 2.16
N ARG A 561 19.05 -31.39 2.10
CA ARG A 561 19.62 -32.22 1.02
C ARG A 561 19.08 -31.85 -0.36
N LEU A 562 17.78 -31.51 -0.45
CA LEU A 562 17.15 -31.17 -1.73
C LEU A 562 17.49 -29.77 -2.22
N PHE A 563 17.62 -28.78 -1.33
CA PHE A 563 17.68 -27.38 -1.73
C PHE A 563 18.98 -26.64 -1.42
N LEU A 564 19.73 -27.10 -0.41
CA LEU A 564 20.91 -26.38 0.10
C LEU A 564 22.21 -27.18 0.02
N GLN A 565 22.18 -28.51 0.12
CA GLN A 565 23.36 -29.37 0.00
C GLN A 565 23.83 -29.44 -1.45
N ALA A 566 25.15 -29.39 -1.67
CA ALA A 566 25.80 -29.49 -2.98
C ALA A 566 25.55 -30.86 -3.66
#